data_7e702904b6dab0068248aa44a1e5f7ae
#
_entry.id   7e702904b6dab0068248aa44a1e5f7ae
#
_cell.length_a   1.000
_cell.length_b   1.000
_cell.length_c   1.000
_cell.angle_alpha   90.00
_cell.angle_beta   90.00
_cell.angle_gamma   90.00
#
_symmetry.space_group_name_H-M   'P 1'
#
loop_
_entity.id
_entity.type
_entity.pdbx_description
1 polymer ?
#
loop_
_entity_poly.entity_id
_entity_poly.type
_entity_poly.pdbx_seq_one_letter_code
_entity_poly.pdbx_strand_id
1 'polypeptide(L)'
;MATDKENENMLDRELRGPSTKTKRIIIFASFAIVLLGIFAVVGMHYTSQPNFCASCHQINPSVVSWSEGPHKDVTCLKCHADPGTIGYVKRKVAGLNEVYLQVTNQIPDKIEAKKYPAACISCHTGSSEFPKAKNLLLTSGERAPKFPHTEMLQNNTSCLTCHQNVGHSKTIQ
;
A
#
# COMPACT_ATOMS: atom_id res chain seq x y z
N MET A 1 -3.49 -63.39 -3.34
CA MET A 1 -3.57 -63.42 -1.85
C MET A 1 -2.77 -62.37 -1.13
N ALA A 2 -1.50 -62.07 -1.51
CA ALA A 2 -0.73 -60.96 -0.84
C ALA A 2 -1.19 -59.55 -1.31
N THR A 3 -1.50 -59.39 -2.60
CA THR A 3 -1.95 -58.14 -3.19
C THR A 3 -3.34 -57.65 -2.74
N ASP A 4 -4.23 -58.60 -2.37
CA ASP A 4 -5.58 -58.23 -1.90
C ASP A 4 -5.51 -57.64 -0.46
N LYS A 5 -4.68 -58.18 0.42
CA LYS A 5 -4.50 -57.67 1.79
C LYS A 5 -3.79 -56.31 1.81
N GLU A 6 -2.90 -56.07 0.86
CA GLU A 6 -2.22 -54.79 0.74
C GLU A 6 -3.16 -53.68 0.24
N ASN A 7 -4.06 -54.06 -0.65
CA ASN A 7 -5.10 -53.14 -1.18
C ASN A 7 -6.19 -52.84 -0.15
N GLU A 8 -6.62 -53.83 0.64
CA GLU A 8 -7.55 -53.63 1.79
C GLU A 8 -6.93 -52.73 2.86
N ASN A 9 -5.64 -52.91 3.19
CA ASN A 9 -4.94 -52.05 4.15
C ASN A 9 -4.75 -50.63 3.66
N MET A 10 -4.59 -50.39 2.34
CA MET A 10 -4.51 -49.06 1.79
C MET A 10 -5.90 -48.38 1.82
N LEU A 11 -6.96 -49.10 1.48
CA LEU A 11 -8.34 -48.60 1.51
C LEU A 11 -8.78 -48.25 2.93
N ASP A 12 -8.45 -49.09 3.92
CA ASP A 12 -8.73 -48.81 5.33
C ASP A 12 -7.93 -47.61 5.88
N ARG A 13 -6.75 -47.35 5.34
CA ARG A 13 -5.94 -46.17 5.69
C ARG A 13 -6.53 -44.87 5.12
N GLU A 14 -7.08 -44.91 3.91
CA GLU A 14 -7.75 -43.76 3.28
C GLU A 14 -9.11 -43.45 3.96
N LEU A 15 -9.84 -44.47 4.38
CA LEU A 15 -11.13 -44.33 5.08
C LEU A 15 -10.96 -43.89 6.54
N ARG A 16 -9.81 -44.15 7.14
CA ARG A 16 -9.50 -43.76 8.50
C ARG A 16 -9.05 -42.30 8.53
N GLY A 17 -10.00 -41.38 8.70
CA GLY A 17 -9.73 -39.92 8.79
C GLY A 17 -8.62 -39.59 9.80
N PRO A 18 -8.07 -38.38 9.78
CA PRO A 18 -6.91 -38.00 10.59
C PRO A 18 -7.12 -38.25 12.06
N SER A 19 -6.07 -38.73 12.73
CA SER A 19 -6.10 -39.03 14.17
C SER A 19 -6.51 -37.81 14.99
N THR A 20 -7.00 -38.01 16.20
CA THR A 20 -7.39 -36.89 17.10
C THR A 20 -6.23 -35.94 17.38
N LYS A 21 -4.99 -36.41 17.40
CA LYS A 21 -3.79 -35.59 17.53
C LYS A 21 -3.58 -34.74 16.27
N THR A 22 -3.71 -35.34 15.09
CA THR A 22 -3.60 -34.64 13.81
C THR A 22 -4.68 -33.56 13.66
N LYS A 23 -5.93 -33.84 14.02
CA LYS A 23 -7.04 -32.86 14.01
C LYS A 23 -6.73 -31.66 14.91
N ARG A 24 -6.22 -31.92 16.13
CA ARG A 24 -5.81 -30.83 17.05
C ARG A 24 -4.69 -29.97 16.44
N ILE A 25 -3.66 -30.59 15.87
CA ILE A 25 -2.56 -29.85 15.21
C ILE A 25 -3.09 -28.99 14.06
N ILE A 26 -3.97 -29.54 13.21
CA ILE A 26 -4.58 -28.77 12.10
C ILE A 26 -5.38 -27.58 12.63
N ILE A 27 -6.19 -27.77 13.68
CA ILE A 27 -6.98 -26.70 14.28
C ILE A 27 -6.07 -25.60 14.84
N PHE A 28 -5.03 -25.96 15.60
CA PHE A 28 -4.09 -24.98 16.15
C PHE A 28 -3.30 -24.27 15.04
N ALA A 29 -2.84 -25.00 14.03
CA ALA A 29 -2.15 -24.40 12.88
C ALA A 29 -3.06 -23.44 12.10
N SER A 30 -4.30 -23.82 11.84
CA SER A 30 -5.29 -22.95 11.18
C SER A 30 -5.56 -21.69 12.00
N PHE A 31 -5.73 -21.83 13.31
CA PHE A 31 -5.93 -20.70 14.20
C PHE A 31 -4.71 -19.75 14.21
N ALA A 32 -3.50 -20.31 14.27
CA ALA A 32 -2.26 -19.52 14.21
C ALA A 32 -2.12 -18.77 12.88
N ILE A 33 -2.47 -19.41 11.75
CA ILE A 33 -2.46 -18.77 10.42
C ILE A 33 -3.45 -17.61 10.37
N VAL A 34 -4.66 -17.79 10.90
CA VAL A 34 -5.68 -16.73 10.95
C VAL A 34 -5.20 -15.56 11.79
N LEU A 35 -4.64 -15.83 12.99
CA LEU A 35 -4.09 -14.78 13.84
C LEU A 35 -2.94 -14.03 13.15
N LEU A 36 -2.01 -14.72 12.50
CA LEU A 36 -0.93 -14.09 11.74
C LEU A 36 -1.48 -13.22 10.61
N GLY A 37 -2.52 -13.68 9.91
CA GLY A 37 -3.20 -12.91 8.88
C GLY A 37 -3.81 -11.60 9.43
N ILE A 38 -4.50 -11.68 10.56
CA ILE A 38 -5.07 -10.52 11.24
C ILE A 38 -3.96 -9.54 11.65
N PHE A 39 -2.90 -10.02 12.29
CA PHE A 39 -1.75 -9.19 12.67
C PHE A 39 -1.10 -8.51 11.47
N ALA A 40 -0.94 -9.22 10.35
CA ALA A 40 -0.39 -8.66 9.13
C ALA A 40 -1.28 -7.53 8.57
N VAL A 41 -2.59 -7.73 8.50
CA VAL A 41 -3.53 -6.72 8.00
C VAL A 41 -3.57 -5.49 8.91
N VAL A 42 -3.68 -5.69 10.23
CA VAL A 42 -3.69 -4.60 11.22
C VAL A 42 -2.37 -3.85 11.19
N GLY A 43 -1.24 -4.56 11.15
CA GLY A 43 0.09 -3.96 11.07
C GLY A 43 0.29 -3.15 9.79
N MET A 44 -0.14 -3.67 8.63
CA MET A 44 -0.10 -2.93 7.37
C MET A 44 -0.98 -1.68 7.41
N HIS A 45 -2.16 -1.75 8.00
CA HIS A 45 -3.03 -0.60 8.15
C HIS A 45 -2.40 0.46 9.07
N TYR A 46 -1.97 0.07 10.27
CA TYR A 46 -1.35 0.96 11.24
C TYR A 46 -0.11 1.67 10.69
N THR A 47 0.80 0.93 10.06
CA THR A 47 2.02 1.48 9.46
C THR A 47 1.79 2.30 8.18
N SER A 48 0.54 2.45 7.72
CA SER A 48 0.16 3.31 6.60
C SER A 48 -0.36 4.68 7.06
N GLN A 49 -0.60 4.85 8.35
CA GLN A 49 -1.15 6.10 8.89
C GLN A 49 -0.09 7.20 8.94
N PRO A 50 -0.46 8.46 8.72
CA PRO A 50 0.46 9.60 8.79
C PRO A 50 1.19 9.69 10.13
N ASN A 51 0.52 9.36 11.25
CA ASN A 51 1.11 9.37 12.58
C ASN A 51 2.27 8.38 12.72
N PHE A 52 2.20 7.21 12.05
CA PHE A 52 3.31 6.28 12.02
C PHE A 52 4.51 6.88 11.26
N CYS A 53 4.28 7.53 10.12
CA CYS A 53 5.33 8.21 9.37
C CYS A 53 5.97 9.35 10.19
N ALA A 54 5.16 10.10 10.94
CA ALA A 54 5.62 11.19 11.81
C ALA A 54 6.45 10.72 13.02
N SER A 55 6.43 9.43 13.35
CA SER A 55 7.23 8.89 14.47
C SER A 55 8.74 8.97 14.24
N CYS A 56 9.19 9.12 12.97
CA CYS A 56 10.58 9.34 12.62
C CYS A 56 10.86 10.83 12.47
N HIS A 57 11.85 11.37 13.19
CA HIS A 57 12.15 12.80 13.20
C HIS A 57 12.54 13.36 11.81
N GLN A 58 13.16 12.53 10.95
CA GLN A 58 13.50 12.93 9.58
C GLN A 58 12.28 13.13 8.69
N ILE A 59 11.19 12.39 8.94
CA ILE A 59 9.97 12.42 8.12
C ILE A 59 8.93 13.39 8.69
N ASN A 60 9.01 13.69 9.98
CA ASN A 60 8.07 14.57 10.67
C ASN A 60 7.86 15.93 9.98
N PRO A 61 8.89 16.67 9.54
CA PRO A 61 8.69 17.94 8.81
C PRO A 61 7.86 17.77 7.54
N SER A 62 8.01 16.62 6.84
CA SER A 62 7.22 16.30 5.66
C SER A 62 5.75 16.08 6.01
N VAL A 63 5.47 15.40 7.12
CA VAL A 63 4.10 15.17 7.59
C VAL A 63 3.44 16.49 8.01
N VAL A 64 4.15 17.37 8.71
CA VAL A 64 3.65 18.71 9.06
C VAL A 64 3.30 19.49 7.79
N SER A 65 4.22 19.56 6.82
CA SER A 65 3.98 20.25 5.55
C SER A 65 2.81 19.65 4.75
N TRP A 66 2.62 18.32 4.77
CA TRP A 66 1.47 17.66 4.18
C TRP A 66 0.15 18.05 4.89
N SER A 67 0.14 18.12 6.21
CA SER A 67 -1.07 18.46 6.98
C SER A 67 -1.59 19.88 6.71
N GLU A 68 -0.73 20.77 6.22
CA GLU A 68 -1.07 22.13 5.79
C GLU A 68 -1.40 22.20 4.28
N GLY A 69 -1.20 21.10 3.54
CA GLY A 69 -1.35 21.04 2.09
C GLY A 69 -2.78 20.77 1.62
N PRO A 70 -3.04 20.90 0.31
CA PRO A 70 -4.36 20.67 -0.28
C PRO A 70 -4.79 19.19 -0.24
N HIS A 71 -3.86 18.26 0.00
CA HIS A 71 -4.11 16.81 0.06
C HIS A 71 -4.01 16.26 1.49
N LYS A 72 -4.23 17.09 2.52
CA LYS A 72 -4.15 16.69 3.94
C LYS A 72 -5.07 15.51 4.33
N ASP A 73 -6.13 15.28 3.58
CA ASP A 73 -7.07 14.17 3.79
C ASP A 73 -6.69 12.91 2.98
N VAL A 74 -5.60 12.96 2.20
CA VAL A 74 -5.10 11.85 1.39
C VAL A 74 -3.87 11.26 2.05
N THR A 75 -3.90 9.97 2.39
CA THR A 75 -2.80 9.33 3.11
C THR A 75 -1.51 9.27 2.27
N CYS A 76 -0.36 9.25 2.92
CA CYS A 76 0.96 9.33 2.29
C CYS A 76 1.15 8.28 1.18
N LEU A 77 0.74 7.03 1.41
CA LEU A 77 0.92 5.94 0.45
C LEU A 77 0.02 6.05 -0.79
N LYS A 78 -1.00 6.89 -0.80
CA LYS A 78 -1.79 7.16 -2.01
C LYS A 78 -0.95 7.86 -3.09
N CYS A 79 0.07 8.63 -2.70
CA CYS A 79 1.00 9.31 -3.60
C CYS A 79 2.37 8.62 -3.66
N HIS A 80 2.82 7.99 -2.55
CA HIS A 80 4.13 7.39 -2.40
C HIS A 80 4.18 5.86 -2.64
N ALA A 81 3.10 5.27 -3.16
CA ALA A 81 3.07 3.90 -3.68
C ALA A 81 2.47 3.90 -5.09
N ASP A 82 2.83 2.92 -5.91
CA ASP A 82 2.12 2.66 -7.16
C ASP A 82 0.66 2.33 -6.86
N PRO A 83 -0.29 2.77 -7.68
CA PRO A 83 -1.69 2.41 -7.52
C PRO A 83 -1.92 0.89 -7.54
N GLY A 84 -2.88 0.45 -6.72
CA GLY A 84 -3.28 -0.95 -6.64
C GLY A 84 -2.53 -1.75 -5.58
N THR A 85 -3.04 -2.96 -5.31
CA THR A 85 -2.58 -3.82 -4.22
C THR A 85 -1.12 -4.22 -4.33
N ILE A 86 -0.66 -4.51 -5.55
CA ILE A 86 0.73 -4.93 -5.80
C ILE A 86 1.70 -3.77 -5.49
N GLY A 87 1.36 -2.55 -5.95
CA GLY A 87 2.16 -1.36 -5.67
C GLY A 87 2.24 -1.07 -4.17
N TYR A 88 1.12 -1.18 -3.48
CA TYR A 88 1.04 -1.04 -2.03
C TYR A 88 1.94 -2.06 -1.30
N VAL A 89 1.85 -3.35 -1.65
CA VAL A 89 2.69 -4.40 -1.02
C VAL A 89 4.17 -4.17 -1.30
N LYS A 90 4.54 -3.86 -2.55
CA LYS A 90 5.93 -3.53 -2.92
C LYS A 90 6.47 -2.36 -2.07
N ARG A 91 5.65 -1.32 -1.86
CA ARG A 91 6.05 -0.18 -1.03
C ARG A 91 6.24 -0.57 0.43
N LYS A 92 5.41 -1.48 0.97
CA LYS A 92 5.56 -2.00 2.33
C LYS A 92 6.85 -2.81 2.50
N VAL A 93 7.16 -3.67 1.54
CA VAL A 93 8.42 -4.43 1.56
C VAL A 93 9.63 -3.48 1.47
N ALA A 94 9.59 -2.46 0.60
CA ALA A 94 10.64 -1.45 0.54
C ALA A 94 10.79 -0.69 1.87
N GLY A 95 9.69 -0.44 2.59
CA GLY A 95 9.70 0.19 3.91
C GLY A 95 10.47 -0.61 4.97
N LEU A 96 10.56 -1.93 4.84
CA LEU A 96 11.39 -2.74 5.76
C LEU A 96 12.88 -2.39 5.64
N ASN A 97 13.35 -2.11 4.42
CA ASN A 97 14.71 -1.63 4.22
C ASN A 97 14.95 -0.25 4.87
N GLU A 98 13.96 0.63 4.81
CA GLU A 98 14.05 1.94 5.48
C GLU A 98 14.14 1.80 7.00
N VAL A 99 13.35 0.88 7.58
CA VAL A 99 13.45 0.54 9.01
C VAL A 99 14.83 -0.06 9.35
N TYR A 100 15.34 -0.95 8.51
CA TYR A 100 16.68 -1.53 8.69
C TYR A 100 17.77 -0.44 8.69
N LEU A 101 17.74 0.49 7.74
CA LEU A 101 18.68 1.61 7.67
C LEU A 101 18.57 2.51 8.91
N GLN A 102 17.36 2.72 9.42
CA GLN A 102 17.12 3.50 10.66
C GLN A 102 17.75 2.82 11.87
N VAL A 103 17.51 1.50 12.04
CA VAL A 103 18.01 0.74 13.21
C VAL A 103 19.54 0.60 13.18
N THR A 104 20.12 0.48 11.98
CA THR A 104 21.58 0.36 11.79
C THR A 104 22.29 1.72 11.68
N ASN A 105 21.57 2.82 11.82
CA ASN A 105 22.09 4.20 11.69
C ASN A 105 22.80 4.46 10.34
N GLN A 106 22.26 3.88 9.25
CA GLN A 106 22.78 4.00 7.88
C GLN A 106 21.86 4.85 7.00
N ILE A 107 21.18 5.85 7.58
CA ILE A 107 20.26 6.72 6.86
C ILE A 107 21.08 7.63 5.94
N PRO A 108 20.71 7.79 4.67
CA PRO A 108 21.37 8.75 3.80
C PRO A 108 21.10 10.19 4.24
N ASP A 109 22.08 11.08 4.04
CA ASP A 109 21.95 12.51 4.38
C ASP A 109 20.76 13.17 3.68
N LYS A 110 20.43 12.72 2.48
CA LYS A 110 19.27 13.21 1.73
C LYS A 110 18.26 12.10 1.52
N ILE A 111 17.07 12.27 2.11
CA ILE A 111 15.93 11.35 1.94
C ILE A 111 15.07 11.86 0.80
N GLU A 112 14.99 11.10 -0.29
CA GLU A 112 14.10 11.39 -1.42
C GLU A 112 13.00 10.36 -1.52
N ALA A 113 11.75 10.82 -1.37
CA ALA A 113 10.59 9.96 -1.54
C ALA A 113 10.27 9.76 -3.02
N LYS A 114 10.09 8.50 -3.44
CA LYS A 114 9.62 8.17 -4.78
C LYS A 114 8.19 8.68 -4.97
N LYS A 115 7.95 9.29 -6.11
CA LYS A 115 6.66 9.86 -6.53
C LYS A 115 6.13 9.10 -7.73
N TYR A 116 4.83 8.86 -7.78
CA TYR A 116 4.18 8.06 -8.81
C TYR A 116 3.11 8.89 -9.53
N PRO A 117 3.37 9.41 -10.74
CA PRO A 117 2.38 10.19 -11.51
C PRO A 117 1.06 9.44 -11.74
N ALA A 118 1.12 8.11 -11.88
CA ALA A 118 -0.07 7.28 -12.00
C ALA A 118 -1.03 7.41 -10.79
N ALA A 119 -0.51 7.74 -9.60
CA ALA A 119 -1.32 7.99 -8.42
C ALA A 119 -2.17 9.26 -8.55
N CYS A 120 -1.68 10.29 -9.23
CA CYS A 120 -2.46 11.51 -9.54
C CYS A 120 -3.65 11.17 -10.44
N ILE A 121 -3.37 10.43 -11.51
CA ILE A 121 -4.36 10.03 -12.50
C ILE A 121 -5.45 9.17 -11.87
N SER A 122 -5.10 8.23 -10.98
CA SER A 122 -6.06 7.32 -10.35
C SER A 122 -7.17 8.06 -9.57
N CYS A 123 -6.88 9.24 -9.01
CA CYS A 123 -7.87 10.07 -8.30
C CYS A 123 -8.47 11.15 -9.19
N HIS A 124 -7.67 11.76 -10.08
CA HIS A 124 -8.06 12.92 -10.89
C HIS A 124 -8.72 12.57 -12.23
N THR A 125 -9.00 11.29 -12.50
CA THR A 125 -9.79 10.85 -13.68
C THR A 125 -11.18 10.30 -13.31
N GLY A 126 -11.69 10.68 -12.14
CA GLY A 126 -13.06 10.34 -11.73
C GLY A 126 -13.15 9.18 -10.73
N SER A 127 -12.19 9.06 -9.83
CA SER A 127 -12.23 8.08 -8.74
C SER A 127 -13.47 8.27 -7.84
N SER A 128 -14.12 7.17 -7.49
CA SER A 128 -15.20 7.13 -6.49
C SER A 128 -14.70 7.38 -5.06
N GLU A 129 -13.43 7.08 -4.78
CA GLU A 129 -12.83 7.26 -3.45
C GLU A 129 -12.70 8.75 -3.08
N PHE A 130 -12.47 9.62 -4.08
CA PHE A 130 -12.34 11.07 -3.87
C PHE A 130 -13.28 11.84 -4.82
N PRO A 131 -14.60 11.79 -4.58
CA PRO A 131 -15.59 12.35 -5.51
C PRO A 131 -15.51 13.87 -5.66
N LYS A 132 -14.89 14.58 -4.71
CA LYS A 132 -14.66 16.04 -4.76
C LYS A 132 -13.37 16.42 -5.48
N ALA A 133 -12.51 15.47 -5.83
CA ALA A 133 -11.27 15.76 -6.57
C ALA A 133 -11.60 16.39 -7.94
N LYS A 134 -10.76 17.33 -8.39
CA LYS A 134 -10.85 17.84 -9.76
C LYS A 134 -10.69 16.70 -10.75
N ASN A 135 -11.55 16.64 -11.75
CA ASN A 135 -11.50 15.60 -12.77
C ASN A 135 -10.91 16.16 -14.06
N LEU A 136 -9.72 15.70 -14.40
CA LEU A 136 -8.92 16.19 -15.56
C LEU A 136 -9.56 15.89 -16.92
N LEU A 137 -10.54 14.99 -16.96
CA LEU A 137 -11.28 14.64 -18.18
C LEU A 137 -12.48 15.56 -18.45
N LEU A 138 -12.86 16.40 -17.46
CA LEU A 138 -13.98 17.32 -17.62
C LEU A 138 -13.49 18.64 -18.27
N THR A 139 -14.26 19.13 -19.22
CA THR A 139 -14.02 20.41 -19.90
C THR A 139 -14.80 21.55 -19.26
N SER A 140 -15.85 21.26 -18.48
CA SER A 140 -16.70 22.25 -17.82
C SER A 140 -17.29 21.71 -16.52
N GLY A 141 -17.77 22.62 -15.67
CA GLY A 141 -18.37 22.30 -14.38
C GLY A 141 -17.44 22.49 -13.20
N GLU A 142 -17.98 22.38 -11.99
CA GLU A 142 -17.28 22.69 -10.73
C GLU A 142 -16.01 21.87 -10.51
N ARG A 143 -16.00 20.62 -10.96
CA ARG A 143 -14.85 19.71 -10.82
C ARG A 143 -13.89 19.74 -12.01
N ALA A 144 -14.18 20.51 -13.05
CA ALA A 144 -13.27 20.68 -14.17
C ALA A 144 -12.02 21.48 -13.76
N PRO A 145 -10.85 21.18 -14.32
CA PRO A 145 -9.64 21.98 -14.12
C PRO A 145 -9.79 23.33 -14.83
N LYS A 146 -9.06 24.35 -14.36
CA LYS A 146 -9.05 25.69 -15.00
C LYS A 146 -8.46 25.67 -16.41
N PHE A 147 -7.56 24.72 -16.68
CA PHE A 147 -6.92 24.51 -17.98
C PHE A 147 -7.16 23.07 -18.44
N PRO A 148 -7.38 22.83 -19.74
CA PRO A 148 -7.53 21.48 -20.27
C PRO A 148 -6.23 20.70 -20.14
N HIS A 149 -6.30 19.48 -19.60
CA HIS A 149 -5.15 18.60 -19.41
C HIS A 149 -5.08 17.44 -20.42
N THR A 150 -6.01 17.41 -21.37
CA THR A 150 -6.16 16.30 -22.32
C THR A 150 -4.89 16.03 -23.12
N GLU A 151 -4.26 17.08 -23.66
CA GLU A 151 -3.03 16.96 -24.42
C GLU A 151 -1.85 16.49 -23.56
N MET A 152 -1.75 17.00 -22.33
CA MET A 152 -0.70 16.60 -21.38
C MET A 152 -0.83 15.14 -20.97
N LEU A 153 -2.06 14.65 -20.80
CA LEU A 153 -2.34 13.23 -20.50
C LEU A 153 -2.00 12.33 -21.68
N GLN A 154 -2.32 12.75 -22.92
CA GLN A 154 -1.99 12.02 -24.13
C GLN A 154 -0.47 11.92 -24.35
N ASN A 155 0.26 12.97 -24.06
CA ASN A 155 1.72 13.06 -24.21
C ASN A 155 2.48 12.49 -23.00
N ASN A 156 1.81 11.87 -22.03
CA ASN A 156 2.40 11.35 -20.80
C ASN A 156 3.27 12.38 -20.05
N THR A 157 2.91 13.66 -20.12
CA THR A 157 3.63 14.74 -19.43
C THR A 157 3.51 14.52 -17.91
N SER A 158 4.64 14.59 -17.21
CA SER A 158 4.63 14.41 -15.76
C SER A 158 3.88 15.57 -15.09
N CYS A 159 2.89 15.22 -14.24
CA CYS A 159 2.13 16.19 -13.47
C CYS A 159 3.02 17.08 -12.59
N LEU A 160 4.15 16.52 -12.13
CA LEU A 160 5.09 17.19 -11.24
C LEU A 160 5.98 18.22 -11.95
N THR A 161 5.94 18.30 -13.27
CA THR A 161 6.61 19.36 -14.02
C THR A 161 6.03 20.74 -13.68
N CYS A 162 4.69 20.81 -13.51
CA CYS A 162 3.98 22.04 -13.18
C CYS A 162 3.51 22.05 -11.71
N HIS A 163 3.15 20.90 -11.15
CA HIS A 163 2.58 20.76 -9.81
C HIS A 163 3.62 20.24 -8.80
N GLN A 164 4.70 21.01 -8.56
CA GLN A 164 5.84 20.55 -7.74
C GLN A 164 5.49 20.37 -6.25
N ASN A 165 4.64 21.23 -5.68
CA ASN A 165 4.33 21.27 -4.24
C ASN A 165 2.90 20.83 -3.92
N VAL A 166 2.30 19.98 -4.75
CA VAL A 166 0.89 19.60 -4.63
C VAL A 166 0.59 18.73 -3.40
N GLY A 167 1.55 17.93 -2.94
CA GLY A 167 1.40 17.05 -1.77
C GLY A 167 1.81 17.71 -0.45
N HIS A 168 2.63 18.74 -0.51
CA HIS A 168 3.21 19.41 0.65
C HIS A 168 3.11 20.92 0.47
N SER A 169 2.81 21.67 1.54
CA SER A 169 2.62 23.13 1.49
C SER A 169 3.93 23.90 1.22
N LYS A 170 5.06 23.28 1.55
CA LYS A 170 6.40 23.88 1.39
C LYS A 170 7.36 22.86 0.77
N THR A 171 8.33 23.36 0.01
CA THR A 171 9.47 22.53 -0.43
C THR A 171 10.30 22.19 0.81
N ILE A 172 10.37 20.91 1.14
CA ILE A 172 11.19 20.40 2.24
C ILE A 172 12.55 20.10 1.63
N GLN A 173 13.54 20.87 2.03
CA GLN A 173 14.95 20.71 1.65
C GLN A 173 15.62 19.69 2.56
#